data_f5a08f152793677b7b83581a356caad8
#
_entry.id   f5a08f152793677b7b83581a356caad8
#
_cell.length_a   1.000
_cell.length_b   1.000
_cell.length_c   1.000
_cell.angle_alpha   90.00
_cell.angle_beta   90.00
_cell.angle_gamma   90.00
#
_symmetry.space_group_name_H-M   'P 1'
#
loop_
_entity.id
_entity.type
_entity.pdbx_description
1 polymer ?
#
loop_
_entity_poly.entity_id
_entity_poly.type
_entity_poly.pdbx_seq_one_letter_code
_entity_poly.pdbx_strand_id
1 'polypeptide(L)'
;MALMDSIKRQLRSVIEWENPDEDVLFYRWSENGDEIKNASKLIVGPGQGCVFVYEGKVSAVIEEEGIVSLLTDNIPFWTTITKVMQSFESEHKAGIYFFKSARIVNQKWGTLSSIKYDDPKYNFPVALRAYGNYSIQIADAKLFFTEVVAGASLFQISELRNIMVNRLVHPLTDFLAEQKLSYSEIDAKRNEISKGLTNVLHESFNKLGFNLIDFRIEGTEFDEDTLVRINKIADVSADVHAATTAGVSYRELQQLKALGDAAKNESGAAGMFIGMGAGNVLASTMNEPFTQSTENSKDLGTRLRELKSFHKEGLISDERSEERR
;
A
#
# COMPACT_ATOMS: atom_id res chain seq x y z
N MET A 1 -3.51 10.81 -59.50
CA MET A 1 -3.85 11.07 -58.10
C MET A 1 -5.37 10.99 -57.83
N ALA A 2 -6.21 11.71 -58.59
CA ALA A 2 -7.67 11.72 -58.36
C ALA A 2 -8.38 10.32 -58.45
N LEU A 3 -7.90 9.40 -59.31
CA LEU A 3 -8.46 8.06 -59.46
C LEU A 3 -8.14 7.13 -58.28
N MET A 4 -6.94 7.24 -57.70
CA MET A 4 -6.56 6.50 -56.50
C MET A 4 -7.28 7.00 -55.26
N ASP A 5 -7.55 8.29 -55.15
CA ASP A 5 -8.35 8.86 -54.06
C ASP A 5 -9.82 8.48 -54.18
N SER A 6 -10.34 8.31 -55.40
CA SER A 6 -11.70 7.84 -55.64
C SER A 6 -11.86 6.35 -55.31
N ILE A 7 -10.84 5.51 -55.58
CA ILE A 7 -10.83 4.09 -55.23
C ILE A 7 -10.66 3.91 -53.70
N LYS A 8 -9.87 4.71 -53.03
CA LYS A 8 -9.78 4.70 -51.55
C LYS A 8 -11.10 5.11 -50.88
N ARG A 9 -11.88 6.02 -51.49
CA ARG A 9 -13.24 6.37 -50.99
C ARG A 9 -14.30 5.27 -51.16
N GLN A 10 -14.05 4.28 -52.02
CA GLN A 10 -14.94 3.13 -52.21
C GLN A 10 -14.58 1.92 -51.36
N LEU A 11 -13.41 1.92 -50.70
CA LEU A 11 -13.07 0.90 -49.71
C LEU A 11 -13.85 1.21 -48.42
N ARG A 12 -14.82 0.34 -48.13
CA ARG A 12 -15.58 0.43 -46.88
C ARG A 12 -14.64 0.31 -45.70
N SER A 13 -14.65 1.29 -44.83
CA SER A 13 -13.81 1.32 -43.65
C SER A 13 -14.29 0.28 -42.65
N VAL A 14 -13.34 -0.27 -41.91
CA VAL A 14 -13.59 -1.16 -40.77
C VAL A 14 -13.30 -0.37 -39.51
N ILE A 15 -14.19 -0.42 -38.54
CA ILE A 15 -14.01 0.18 -37.23
C ILE A 15 -13.38 -0.87 -36.34
N GLU A 16 -12.13 -0.66 -35.94
CA GLU A 16 -11.41 -1.58 -35.06
C GLU A 16 -10.33 -0.83 -34.26
N TRP A 17 -9.98 -1.37 -33.12
CA TRP A 17 -8.88 -0.92 -32.32
C TRP A 17 -7.70 -1.88 -32.49
N GLU A 18 -6.91 -1.62 -33.52
CA GLU A 18 -5.70 -2.38 -33.79
C GLU A 18 -4.61 -1.99 -32.80
N ASN A 19 -3.88 -2.98 -32.29
CA ASN A 19 -2.72 -2.80 -31.44
C ASN A 19 -2.93 -1.83 -30.27
N PRO A 20 -3.87 -2.15 -29.33
CA PRO A 20 -4.11 -1.30 -28.18
C PRO A 20 -2.84 -1.14 -27.34
N ASP A 21 -2.45 0.09 -27.06
CA ASP A 21 -1.39 0.39 -26.10
C ASP A 21 -1.73 -0.20 -24.73
N GLU A 22 -0.72 -0.73 -24.04
CA GLU A 22 -0.91 -1.36 -22.74
C GLU A 22 -1.48 -0.39 -21.69
N ASP A 23 -1.13 0.88 -21.73
CA ASP A 23 -1.58 1.90 -20.77
C ASP A 23 -2.92 2.55 -21.16
N VAL A 24 -3.42 2.32 -22.38
CA VAL A 24 -4.70 2.89 -22.83
C VAL A 24 -5.86 2.05 -22.31
N LEU A 25 -6.77 2.68 -21.57
CA LEU A 25 -7.98 2.09 -21.04
C LEU A 25 -9.21 2.42 -21.88
N PHE A 26 -9.29 3.66 -22.38
CA PHE A 26 -10.37 4.17 -23.21
C PHE A 26 -9.79 4.99 -24.37
N TYR A 27 -10.29 4.78 -25.57
CA TYR A 27 -9.78 5.39 -26.78
C TYR A 27 -10.91 5.77 -27.73
N ARG A 28 -10.98 7.02 -28.17
CA ARG A 28 -11.89 7.47 -29.22
C ARG A 28 -11.32 7.04 -30.57
N TRP A 29 -12.09 6.22 -31.32
CA TRP A 29 -11.60 5.59 -32.52
C TRP A 29 -11.23 6.58 -33.63
N SER A 30 -12.11 7.54 -33.93
CA SER A 30 -11.84 8.56 -34.95
C SER A 30 -12.60 9.84 -34.64
N GLU A 31 -12.04 10.98 -35.04
CA GLU A 31 -12.69 12.28 -35.05
C GLU A 31 -13.28 12.59 -36.43
N ASN A 32 -12.94 11.78 -37.45
CA ASN A 32 -13.40 11.98 -38.83
C ASN A 32 -14.74 11.26 -39.05
N GLY A 33 -15.81 12.05 -39.13
CA GLY A 33 -17.16 11.54 -39.35
C GLY A 33 -17.35 10.74 -40.64
N ASP A 34 -16.58 11.07 -41.72
CA ASP A 34 -16.67 10.38 -43.00
C ASP A 34 -16.17 8.92 -42.93
N GLU A 35 -15.18 8.64 -42.09
CA GLU A 35 -14.70 7.27 -41.86
C GLU A 35 -15.76 6.41 -41.18
N ILE A 36 -16.44 6.98 -40.21
CA ILE A 36 -17.51 6.28 -39.47
C ILE A 36 -18.71 6.01 -40.36
N LYS A 37 -19.12 6.98 -41.18
CA LYS A 37 -20.22 6.84 -42.11
C LYS A 37 -20.03 5.70 -43.11
N ASN A 38 -18.81 5.57 -43.63
CA ASN A 38 -18.49 4.59 -44.65
C ASN A 38 -18.13 3.22 -44.08
N ALA A 39 -18.13 3.09 -42.76
CA ALA A 39 -17.80 1.84 -42.10
C ALA A 39 -18.86 0.77 -42.40
N SER A 40 -18.36 -0.43 -42.73
CA SER A 40 -19.23 -1.59 -43.01
C SER A 40 -19.21 -2.62 -41.90
N LYS A 41 -18.17 -2.62 -41.09
CA LYS A 41 -17.94 -3.58 -40.02
C LYS A 41 -17.36 -2.89 -38.79
N LEU A 42 -17.76 -3.36 -37.61
CA LEU A 42 -17.12 -3.10 -36.35
C LEU A 42 -16.50 -4.41 -35.86
N ILE A 43 -15.24 -4.37 -35.52
CA ILE A 43 -14.52 -5.49 -34.92
C ILE A 43 -14.25 -5.14 -33.46
N VAL A 44 -14.79 -5.95 -32.56
CA VAL A 44 -14.48 -5.90 -31.14
C VAL A 44 -13.55 -7.07 -30.85
N GLY A 45 -12.29 -6.78 -30.57
CA GLY A 45 -11.28 -7.79 -30.31
C GLY A 45 -11.42 -8.42 -28.91
N PRO A 46 -10.70 -9.52 -28.66
CA PRO A 46 -10.67 -10.15 -27.35
C PRO A 46 -10.22 -9.16 -26.26
N GLY A 47 -10.99 -9.11 -25.17
CA GLY A 47 -10.72 -8.20 -24.06
C GLY A 47 -10.97 -6.72 -24.37
N GLN A 48 -11.73 -6.42 -25.40
CA GLN A 48 -12.19 -5.09 -25.77
C GLN A 48 -13.70 -4.97 -25.64
N GLY A 49 -14.19 -3.75 -25.57
CA GLY A 49 -15.59 -3.39 -25.74
C GLY A 49 -15.69 -2.06 -26.48
N CYS A 50 -16.89 -1.71 -26.90
CA CYS A 50 -17.15 -0.49 -27.65
C CYS A 50 -18.34 0.27 -27.09
N VAL A 51 -18.20 1.59 -26.95
CA VAL A 51 -19.26 2.51 -26.50
C VAL A 51 -19.62 3.45 -27.65
N PHE A 52 -20.93 3.52 -27.95
CA PHE A 52 -21.48 4.49 -28.88
C PHE A 52 -22.09 5.67 -28.14
N VAL A 53 -21.63 6.86 -28.46
CA VAL A 53 -22.10 8.12 -27.90
C VAL A 53 -22.83 8.92 -28.96
N TYR A 54 -23.99 9.44 -28.62
CA TYR A 54 -24.78 10.32 -29.47
C TYR A 54 -25.32 11.50 -28.65
N GLU A 55 -25.13 12.70 -29.13
CA GLU A 55 -25.52 13.95 -28.43
C GLU A 55 -25.07 13.98 -26.97
N GLY A 56 -23.84 13.53 -26.71
CA GLY A 56 -23.27 13.50 -25.37
C GLY A 56 -23.80 12.39 -24.45
N LYS A 57 -24.67 11.50 -24.95
CA LYS A 57 -25.22 10.39 -24.17
C LYS A 57 -24.72 9.05 -24.69
N VAL A 58 -24.41 8.15 -23.79
CA VAL A 58 -24.12 6.74 -24.13
C VAL A 58 -25.41 6.10 -24.66
N SER A 59 -25.39 5.72 -25.93
CA SER A 59 -26.52 5.17 -26.64
C SER A 59 -26.52 3.65 -26.72
N ALA A 60 -25.32 3.07 -26.85
CA ALA A 60 -25.15 1.62 -26.84
C ALA A 60 -23.77 1.24 -26.30
N VAL A 61 -23.66 0.04 -25.72
CA VAL A 61 -22.41 -0.59 -25.31
C VAL A 61 -22.38 -1.99 -25.88
N ILE A 62 -21.28 -2.38 -26.52
CA ILE A 62 -21.00 -3.71 -27.03
C ILE A 62 -19.83 -4.26 -26.25
N GLU A 63 -20.05 -5.31 -25.48
CA GLU A 63 -19.03 -5.96 -24.63
C GLU A 63 -18.62 -7.33 -25.19
N GLU A 64 -19.41 -7.88 -26.12
CA GLU A 64 -19.13 -9.16 -26.75
C GLU A 64 -18.11 -8.99 -27.86
N GLU A 65 -17.07 -9.82 -27.83
CA GLU A 65 -16.07 -9.92 -28.90
C GLU A 65 -16.69 -10.46 -30.20
N GLY A 66 -16.23 -9.95 -31.32
CA GLY A 66 -16.70 -10.45 -32.62
C GLY A 66 -16.75 -9.39 -33.70
N ILE A 67 -17.29 -9.81 -34.84
CA ILE A 67 -17.47 -8.93 -36.00
C ILE A 67 -18.96 -8.57 -36.12
N VAL A 68 -19.26 -7.30 -35.96
CA VAL A 68 -20.57 -6.74 -36.11
C VAL A 68 -20.69 -6.10 -37.48
N SER A 69 -21.63 -6.59 -38.31
CA SER A 69 -21.93 -5.99 -39.63
C SER A 69 -22.78 -4.74 -39.44
N LEU A 70 -22.26 -3.60 -39.84
CA LEU A 70 -22.95 -2.30 -39.75
C LEU A 70 -23.89 -2.06 -40.94
N LEU A 71 -24.11 -3.09 -41.77
CA LEU A 71 -24.99 -3.03 -42.96
C LEU A 71 -26.26 -3.86 -42.82
N THR A 72 -26.40 -4.62 -41.76
CA THR A 72 -27.54 -5.55 -41.58
C THR A 72 -28.31 -5.29 -40.29
N ASP A 73 -29.62 -5.42 -40.32
CA ASP A 73 -30.54 -5.10 -39.21
C ASP A 73 -30.50 -6.10 -38.05
N ASN A 74 -29.61 -7.09 -38.08
CA ASN A 74 -29.64 -8.23 -37.16
C ASN A 74 -28.77 -8.02 -35.87
N ILE A 75 -28.51 -6.79 -35.48
CA ILE A 75 -27.74 -6.52 -34.26
C ILE A 75 -28.60 -5.82 -33.20
N PRO A 76 -28.42 -6.14 -31.94
CA PRO A 76 -29.02 -5.38 -30.84
C PRO A 76 -28.68 -3.89 -30.99
N PHE A 77 -29.69 -3.04 -30.80
CA PHE A 77 -29.54 -1.59 -30.92
C PHE A 77 -29.25 -1.05 -32.34
N TRP A 78 -29.52 -1.80 -33.40
CA TRP A 78 -29.32 -1.39 -34.80
C TRP A 78 -29.81 0.03 -35.11
N THR A 79 -31.04 0.34 -34.72
CA THR A 79 -31.63 1.67 -34.95
C THR A 79 -30.86 2.77 -34.23
N THR A 80 -30.27 2.49 -33.08
CA THR A 80 -29.48 3.42 -32.30
C THR A 80 -28.12 3.63 -32.97
N ILE A 81 -27.46 2.55 -33.38
CA ILE A 81 -26.15 2.60 -34.05
C ILE A 81 -26.27 3.32 -35.41
N THR A 82 -27.33 3.01 -36.20
CA THR A 82 -27.58 3.67 -37.45
C THR A 82 -27.85 5.17 -37.30
N LYS A 83 -28.59 5.59 -36.28
CA LYS A 83 -28.78 7.00 -35.94
C LYS A 83 -27.48 7.67 -35.58
N VAL A 84 -26.63 7.02 -34.75
CA VAL A 84 -25.30 7.52 -34.41
C VAL A 84 -24.47 7.70 -35.67
N MET A 85 -24.42 6.72 -36.55
CA MET A 85 -23.67 6.77 -37.81
C MET A 85 -24.18 7.84 -38.78
N GLN A 86 -25.50 7.97 -38.94
CA GLN A 86 -26.12 8.99 -39.79
C GLN A 86 -25.92 10.41 -39.23
N SER A 87 -25.81 10.55 -37.93
CA SER A 87 -25.67 11.86 -37.24
C SER A 87 -24.33 12.48 -37.39
N PHE A 88 -23.30 11.74 -37.85
CA PHE A 88 -22.03 12.34 -38.26
C PHE A 88 -22.16 13.29 -39.49
N GLU A 89 -23.33 13.33 -40.16
CA GLU A 89 -23.66 14.29 -41.22
C GLU A 89 -24.03 15.69 -40.70
N SER A 90 -24.60 15.76 -39.51
CA SER A 90 -25.04 16.98 -38.90
C SER A 90 -24.05 17.38 -37.81
N GLU A 91 -24.08 18.64 -37.35
CA GLU A 91 -23.23 19.19 -36.28
C GLU A 91 -23.39 18.45 -34.92
N HIS A 92 -24.03 17.29 -34.90
CA HIS A 92 -24.28 16.49 -33.73
C HIS A 92 -23.01 15.74 -33.32
N LYS A 93 -22.65 15.90 -32.06
CA LYS A 93 -21.48 15.27 -31.45
C LYS A 93 -21.75 13.78 -31.22
N ALA A 94 -21.34 12.95 -32.18
CA ALA A 94 -21.35 11.49 -32.03
C ALA A 94 -19.91 10.99 -31.88
N GLY A 95 -19.74 9.83 -31.23
CA GLY A 95 -18.42 9.24 -31.02
C GLY A 95 -18.49 7.72 -30.82
N ILE A 96 -17.43 7.07 -31.24
CA ILE A 96 -17.21 5.64 -31.02
C ILE A 96 -15.95 5.52 -30.16
N TYR A 97 -16.07 4.84 -29.04
CA TYR A 97 -15.01 4.65 -28.09
C TYR A 97 -14.77 3.18 -27.82
N PHE A 98 -13.55 2.76 -27.93
CA PHE A 98 -13.14 1.43 -27.47
C PHE A 98 -12.67 1.48 -26.03
N PHE A 99 -12.85 0.38 -25.31
CA PHE A 99 -12.34 0.23 -23.96
C PHE A 99 -11.79 -1.17 -23.72
N LYS A 100 -10.91 -1.28 -22.75
CA LYS A 100 -10.35 -2.55 -22.28
C LYS A 100 -11.35 -3.21 -21.34
N SER A 101 -11.98 -4.31 -21.78
CA SER A 101 -12.87 -5.14 -20.95
C SER A 101 -12.12 -6.23 -20.19
N ALA A 102 -10.88 -6.53 -20.63
CA ALA A 102 -9.99 -7.46 -19.94
C ALA A 102 -9.63 -6.99 -18.53
N ARG A 103 -9.26 -7.93 -17.67
CA ARG A 103 -8.79 -7.62 -16.32
C ARG A 103 -7.49 -6.82 -16.37
N ILE A 104 -7.45 -5.73 -15.61
CA ILE A 104 -6.28 -4.90 -15.42
C ILE A 104 -5.64 -5.38 -14.11
N VAL A 105 -4.56 -6.14 -14.24
CA VAL A 105 -3.93 -6.83 -13.13
C VAL A 105 -2.73 -6.07 -12.58
N ASN A 106 -2.39 -6.32 -11.31
CA ASN A 106 -1.15 -5.86 -10.66
C ASN A 106 -0.92 -4.34 -10.74
N GLN A 107 -1.98 -3.54 -10.60
CA GLN A 107 -1.84 -2.10 -10.53
C GLN A 107 -1.25 -1.69 -9.18
N LYS A 108 -0.09 -1.04 -9.21
CA LYS A 108 0.61 -0.61 -8.00
C LYS A 108 -0.10 0.58 -7.36
N TRP A 109 -0.18 0.56 -6.05
CA TRP A 109 -0.66 1.67 -5.24
C TRP A 109 0.27 1.91 -4.06
N GLY A 110 0.26 3.12 -3.52
CA GLY A 110 0.97 3.48 -2.30
C GLY A 110 0.37 4.76 -1.72
N THR A 111 0.46 4.91 -0.42
CA THR A 111 0.01 6.12 0.26
C THR A 111 0.97 7.27 -0.05
N LEU A 112 0.45 8.40 -0.51
CA LEU A 112 1.25 9.60 -0.83
C LEU A 112 1.82 10.26 0.42
N SER A 113 1.07 10.19 1.52
CA SER A 113 1.46 10.69 2.85
C SER A 113 1.33 9.59 3.89
N SER A 114 2.04 9.74 4.99
CA SER A 114 1.91 8.82 6.12
C SER A 114 0.54 8.92 6.76
N ILE A 115 -0.07 7.77 7.01
CA ILE A 115 -1.29 7.61 7.81
C ILE A 115 -0.88 7.67 9.28
N LYS A 116 -1.49 8.58 10.03
CA LYS A 116 -1.21 8.74 11.46
C LYS A 116 -2.34 8.15 12.28
N TYR A 117 -1.99 7.29 13.23
CA TYR A 117 -2.91 6.74 14.22
C TYR A 117 -2.19 6.48 15.54
N ASP A 118 -2.93 6.38 16.63
CA ASP A 118 -2.36 6.06 17.93
C ASP A 118 -2.27 4.53 18.09
N ASP A 119 -1.06 4.03 18.36
CA ASP A 119 -0.83 2.60 18.62
C ASP A 119 -1.53 2.20 19.93
N PRO A 120 -2.48 1.26 19.90
CA PRO A 120 -3.29 0.92 21.07
C PRO A 120 -2.52 0.17 22.16
N LYS A 121 -1.41 -0.47 21.82
CA LYS A 121 -0.60 -1.26 22.74
C LYS A 121 0.46 -0.42 23.44
N TYR A 122 1.04 0.52 22.71
CA TYR A 122 2.18 1.31 23.19
C TYR A 122 1.83 2.77 23.47
N ASN A 123 0.60 3.20 23.15
CA ASN A 123 0.06 4.54 23.40
C ASN A 123 0.95 5.68 22.88
N PHE A 124 1.44 5.57 21.64
CA PHE A 124 2.14 6.64 20.96
C PHE A 124 1.68 6.77 19.49
N PRO A 125 1.77 7.97 18.90
CA PRO A 125 1.39 8.18 17.51
C PRO A 125 2.38 7.50 16.58
N VAL A 126 1.83 6.72 15.64
CA VAL A 126 2.53 6.01 14.58
C VAL A 126 2.21 6.67 13.25
N ALA A 127 3.22 6.88 12.42
CA ALA A 127 3.08 7.35 11.06
C ALA A 127 3.49 6.22 10.09
N LEU A 128 2.49 5.67 9.40
CA LEU A 128 2.60 4.48 8.55
C LEU A 128 2.39 4.84 7.09
N ARG A 129 3.26 4.34 6.21
CA ARG A 129 3.02 4.24 4.77
C ARG A 129 2.72 2.80 4.40
N ALA A 130 1.78 2.62 3.49
CA ALA A 130 1.44 1.30 2.98
C ALA A 130 1.47 1.31 1.46
N TYR A 131 1.85 0.19 0.87
CA TYR A 131 1.89 0.00 -0.57
C TYR A 131 1.53 -1.44 -0.94
N GLY A 132 1.15 -1.61 -2.20
CA GLY A 132 0.78 -2.92 -2.69
C GLY A 132 0.28 -2.89 -4.12
N ASN A 133 -0.57 -3.85 -4.45
CA ASN A 133 -1.21 -3.93 -5.75
C ASN A 133 -2.72 -4.22 -5.63
N TYR A 134 -3.43 -3.91 -6.70
CA TYR A 134 -4.82 -4.28 -6.89
C TYR A 134 -5.09 -4.69 -8.33
N SER A 135 -6.17 -5.41 -8.56
CA SER A 135 -6.63 -5.78 -9.88
C SER A 135 -8.10 -5.40 -10.02
N ILE A 136 -8.44 -4.85 -11.17
CA ILE A 136 -9.79 -4.37 -11.48
C ILE A 136 -10.23 -4.82 -12.85
N GLN A 137 -11.52 -4.68 -13.09
CA GLN A 137 -12.14 -4.85 -14.39
C GLN A 137 -13.25 -3.83 -14.54
N ILE A 138 -13.49 -3.31 -15.74
CA ILE A 138 -14.66 -2.51 -16.03
C ILE A 138 -15.89 -3.42 -15.93
N ALA A 139 -16.81 -3.09 -15.03
CA ALA A 139 -18.07 -3.82 -14.82
C ALA A 139 -19.26 -3.10 -15.44
N ASP A 140 -19.20 -1.78 -15.49
CA ASP A 140 -20.21 -0.94 -16.15
C ASP A 140 -19.49 0.14 -16.97
N ALA A 141 -19.29 -0.14 -18.25
CA ALA A 141 -18.62 0.75 -19.19
C ALA A 141 -19.39 2.07 -19.38
N LYS A 142 -20.72 2.05 -19.29
CA LYS A 142 -21.55 3.25 -19.41
C LYS A 142 -21.33 4.18 -18.22
N LEU A 143 -21.37 3.63 -17.01
CA LEU A 143 -21.13 4.38 -15.78
C LEU A 143 -19.72 4.95 -15.77
N PHE A 144 -18.73 4.12 -16.09
CA PHE A 144 -17.32 4.56 -16.16
C PHE A 144 -17.13 5.69 -17.17
N PHE A 145 -17.70 5.57 -18.38
CA PHE A 145 -17.61 6.61 -19.40
C PHE A 145 -18.20 7.93 -18.91
N THR A 146 -19.39 7.86 -18.26
CA THR A 146 -20.11 9.06 -17.81
C THR A 146 -19.41 9.75 -16.63
N GLU A 147 -18.97 8.97 -15.64
CA GLU A 147 -18.47 9.50 -14.38
C GLU A 147 -16.97 9.83 -14.41
N VAL A 148 -16.20 9.12 -15.23
CA VAL A 148 -14.72 9.22 -15.19
C VAL A 148 -14.16 9.75 -16.51
N VAL A 149 -14.46 9.11 -17.64
CA VAL A 149 -13.92 9.49 -18.96
C VAL A 149 -14.47 10.84 -19.40
N ALA A 150 -15.75 11.12 -19.13
CA ALA A 150 -16.41 12.41 -19.41
C ALA A 150 -16.22 12.91 -20.86
N GLY A 151 -16.12 12.00 -21.82
CA GLY A 151 -15.95 12.33 -23.25
C GLY A 151 -14.53 12.69 -23.68
N ALA A 152 -13.51 12.46 -22.84
CA ALA A 152 -12.12 12.57 -23.26
C ALA A 152 -11.83 11.65 -24.45
N SER A 153 -10.94 12.08 -25.36
CA SER A 153 -10.57 11.26 -26.52
C SER A 153 -9.68 10.07 -26.16
N LEU A 154 -8.97 10.16 -25.05
CA LEU A 154 -8.07 9.14 -24.53
C LEU A 154 -8.17 9.13 -23.01
N PHE A 155 -8.16 7.96 -22.40
CA PHE A 155 -8.04 7.80 -20.96
C PHE A 155 -7.09 6.64 -20.64
N GLN A 156 -6.09 6.90 -19.79
CA GLN A 156 -5.01 5.98 -19.49
C GLN A 156 -5.20 5.28 -18.15
N ILE A 157 -4.60 4.09 -18.02
CA ILE A 157 -4.58 3.33 -16.76
C ILE A 157 -3.82 4.11 -15.67
N SER A 158 -2.79 4.86 -16.07
CA SER A 158 -2.04 5.75 -15.18
C SER A 158 -2.91 6.86 -14.57
N GLU A 159 -3.85 7.44 -15.33
CA GLU A 159 -4.82 8.42 -14.83
C GLU A 159 -5.80 7.78 -13.85
N LEU A 160 -6.30 6.59 -14.19
CA LEU A 160 -7.15 5.80 -13.29
C LEU A 160 -6.45 5.48 -11.98
N ARG A 161 -5.16 5.10 -12.04
CA ARG A 161 -4.35 4.81 -10.84
C ARG A 161 -4.34 6.00 -9.88
N ASN A 162 -4.14 7.21 -10.38
CA ASN A 162 -4.14 8.42 -9.55
C ASN A 162 -5.49 8.66 -8.87
N ILE A 163 -6.60 8.45 -9.59
CA ILE A 163 -7.95 8.55 -9.03
C ILE A 163 -8.14 7.51 -7.92
N MET A 164 -7.70 6.28 -8.14
CA MET A 164 -7.87 5.17 -7.20
C MET A 164 -7.03 5.35 -5.93
N VAL A 165 -5.75 5.74 -6.07
CA VAL A 165 -4.86 5.97 -4.91
C VAL A 165 -5.46 7.01 -3.96
N ASN A 166 -6.00 8.10 -4.48
CA ASN A 166 -6.63 9.13 -3.65
C ASN A 166 -7.87 8.63 -2.89
N ARG A 167 -8.56 7.61 -3.41
CA ARG A 167 -9.73 7.00 -2.78
C ARG A 167 -9.38 5.89 -1.78
N LEU A 168 -8.16 5.35 -1.83
CA LEU A 168 -7.69 4.28 -0.94
C LEU A 168 -7.29 4.79 0.45
N VAL A 169 -6.74 5.99 0.54
CA VAL A 169 -6.14 6.51 1.78
C VAL A 169 -7.16 6.59 2.92
N HIS A 170 -8.33 7.13 2.64
CA HIS A 170 -9.37 7.33 3.66
C HIS A 170 -9.90 6.00 4.24
N PRO A 171 -10.39 5.05 3.44
CA PRO A 171 -10.83 3.75 3.93
C PRO A 171 -9.73 2.96 4.65
N LEU A 172 -8.48 3.09 4.20
CA LEU A 172 -7.35 2.44 4.87
C LEU A 172 -7.11 3.04 6.26
N THR A 173 -7.16 4.38 6.38
CA THR A 173 -6.99 5.06 7.67
C THR A 173 -8.10 4.67 8.64
N ASP A 174 -9.35 4.74 8.20
CA ASP A 174 -10.51 4.40 9.01
C ASP A 174 -10.46 2.95 9.47
N PHE A 175 -10.13 2.03 8.55
CA PHE A 175 -10.01 0.62 8.86
C PHE A 175 -8.93 0.36 9.92
N LEU A 176 -7.73 0.95 9.77
CA LEU A 176 -6.65 0.78 10.76
C LEU A 176 -7.03 1.35 12.13
N ALA A 177 -7.71 2.48 12.16
CA ALA A 177 -8.18 3.10 13.40
C ALA A 177 -9.26 2.25 14.11
N GLU A 178 -10.22 1.70 13.34
CA GLU A 178 -11.29 0.86 13.88
C GLU A 178 -10.78 -0.49 14.40
N GLN A 179 -9.86 -1.12 13.68
CA GLN A 179 -9.30 -2.42 14.06
C GLN A 179 -8.35 -2.35 15.27
N LYS A 180 -7.93 -1.16 15.68
CA LYS A 180 -7.00 -0.94 16.81
C LYS A 180 -5.77 -1.85 16.73
N LEU A 181 -5.16 -1.94 15.57
CA LEU A 181 -3.99 -2.79 15.34
C LEU A 181 -2.72 -2.09 15.82
N SER A 182 -1.92 -2.79 16.61
CA SER A 182 -0.57 -2.32 16.97
C SER A 182 0.36 -2.45 15.75
N TYR A 183 1.34 -1.56 15.66
CA TYR A 183 2.36 -1.61 14.61
C TYR A 183 3.05 -2.98 14.52
N SER A 184 3.24 -3.66 15.64
CA SER A 184 3.88 -4.99 15.71
C SER A 184 3.01 -6.12 15.12
N GLU A 185 1.72 -5.87 14.87
CA GLU A 185 0.76 -6.85 14.37
C GLU A 185 0.39 -6.65 12.90
N ILE A 186 0.64 -5.45 12.35
CA ILE A 186 0.21 -5.09 10.99
C ILE A 186 0.76 -6.08 9.97
N ASP A 187 2.05 -6.38 10.02
CA ASP A 187 2.70 -7.29 9.07
C ASP A 187 2.16 -8.73 9.15
N ALA A 188 1.85 -9.20 10.36
CA ALA A 188 1.26 -10.52 10.57
C ALA A 188 -0.20 -10.59 10.07
N LYS A 189 -0.92 -9.46 10.13
CA LYS A 189 -2.34 -9.37 9.76
C LYS A 189 -2.60 -8.78 8.37
N ARG A 190 -1.59 -8.60 7.53
CA ARG A 190 -1.73 -7.99 6.19
C ARG A 190 -2.84 -8.62 5.35
N ASN A 191 -2.97 -9.93 5.36
CA ASN A 191 -4.02 -10.62 4.61
C ASN A 191 -5.43 -10.35 5.17
N GLU A 192 -5.57 -10.24 6.48
CA GLU A 192 -6.85 -9.91 7.14
C GLU A 192 -7.24 -8.46 6.83
N ILE A 193 -6.30 -7.55 6.94
CA ILE A 193 -6.47 -6.13 6.57
C ILE A 193 -6.85 -6.01 5.09
N SER A 194 -6.15 -6.69 4.18
CA SER A 194 -6.46 -6.68 2.75
C SER A 194 -7.87 -7.16 2.45
N LYS A 195 -8.32 -8.24 3.09
CA LYS A 195 -9.70 -8.75 2.93
C LYS A 195 -10.75 -7.77 3.46
N GLY A 196 -10.52 -7.20 4.64
CA GLY A 196 -11.41 -6.20 5.21
C GLY A 196 -11.54 -4.97 4.32
N LEU A 197 -10.41 -4.45 3.84
CA LEU A 197 -10.37 -3.32 2.92
C LEU A 197 -11.02 -3.61 1.57
N THR A 198 -10.87 -4.82 1.03
CA THR A 198 -11.50 -5.21 -0.24
C THR A 198 -13.00 -4.97 -0.19
N ASN A 199 -13.67 -5.32 0.91
CA ASN A 199 -15.12 -5.14 1.05
C ASN A 199 -15.51 -3.65 1.07
N VAL A 200 -14.75 -2.82 1.78
CA VAL A 200 -15.01 -1.36 1.86
C VAL A 200 -14.72 -0.67 0.53
N LEU A 201 -13.63 -1.05 -0.12
CA LEU A 201 -13.20 -0.47 -1.39
C LEU A 201 -14.10 -0.88 -2.54
N HIS A 202 -14.64 -2.10 -2.53
CA HIS A 202 -15.51 -2.62 -3.58
C HIS A 202 -16.69 -1.67 -3.86
N GLU A 203 -17.32 -1.12 -2.83
CA GLU A 203 -18.41 -0.16 -2.99
C GLU A 203 -17.94 1.13 -3.69
N SER A 204 -16.76 1.64 -3.30
CA SER A 204 -16.19 2.85 -3.88
C SER A 204 -15.80 2.66 -5.35
N PHE A 205 -15.31 1.48 -5.72
CA PHE A 205 -14.95 1.13 -7.10
C PHE A 205 -16.19 0.91 -7.96
N ASN A 206 -17.23 0.25 -7.44
CA ASN A 206 -18.49 0.04 -8.14
C ASN A 206 -19.17 1.36 -8.52
N LYS A 207 -19.12 2.37 -7.70
CA LYS A 207 -19.64 3.72 -8.00
C LYS A 207 -18.98 4.38 -9.21
N LEU A 208 -17.81 3.90 -9.63
CA LEU A 208 -17.09 4.36 -10.81
C LEU A 208 -17.21 3.39 -12.00
N GLY A 209 -17.99 2.33 -11.88
CA GLY A 209 -18.14 1.32 -12.91
C GLY A 209 -17.07 0.23 -12.92
N PHE A 210 -16.28 0.07 -11.85
CA PHE A 210 -15.27 -0.98 -11.73
C PHE A 210 -15.67 -2.07 -10.74
N ASN A 211 -15.29 -3.30 -11.08
CA ASN A 211 -15.24 -4.41 -10.14
C ASN A 211 -13.81 -4.54 -9.60
N LEU A 212 -13.62 -4.45 -8.29
CA LEU A 212 -12.37 -4.74 -7.61
C LEU A 212 -12.23 -6.26 -7.48
N ILE A 213 -11.24 -6.84 -8.18
CA ILE A 213 -11.03 -8.29 -8.22
C ILE A 213 -10.23 -8.75 -7.02
N ASP A 214 -9.10 -8.07 -6.76
CA ASP A 214 -8.28 -8.27 -5.58
C ASP A 214 -7.65 -6.96 -5.11
N PHE A 215 -7.29 -6.92 -3.84
CA PHE A 215 -6.55 -5.84 -3.22
C PHE A 215 -5.55 -6.44 -2.24
N ARG A 216 -4.27 -6.07 -2.36
CA ARG A 216 -3.19 -6.63 -1.56
C ARG A 216 -2.31 -5.53 -0.99
N ILE A 217 -1.92 -5.70 0.26
CA ILE A 217 -0.88 -4.92 0.91
C ILE A 217 0.41 -5.74 0.83
N GLU A 218 1.40 -5.23 0.10
CA GLU A 218 2.70 -5.90 -0.06
C GLU A 218 3.65 -5.53 1.06
N GLY A 219 3.58 -4.30 1.53
CA GLY A 219 4.43 -3.83 2.61
C GLY A 219 3.90 -2.59 3.30
N THR A 220 4.51 -2.35 4.46
CA THR A 220 4.29 -1.17 5.28
C THR A 220 5.63 -0.59 5.70
N GLU A 221 5.72 0.73 5.76
CA GLU A 221 6.90 1.46 6.17
C GLU A 221 6.53 2.51 7.22
N PHE A 222 7.34 2.65 8.23
CA PHE A 222 7.17 3.68 9.25
C PHE A 222 8.11 4.86 8.96
N ASP A 223 7.70 6.06 9.35
CA ASP A 223 8.59 7.22 9.26
C ASP A 223 9.75 7.11 10.29
N GLU A 224 10.78 7.93 10.08
CA GLU A 224 11.99 7.89 10.88
C GLU A 224 11.73 8.16 12.37
N ASP A 225 10.83 9.11 12.69
CA ASP A 225 10.46 9.42 14.07
C ASP A 225 9.75 8.25 14.74
N THR A 226 8.89 7.55 14.02
CA THR A 226 8.21 6.33 14.49
C THR A 226 9.21 5.21 14.70
N LEU A 227 10.14 4.98 13.76
CA LEU A 227 11.20 3.97 13.88
C LEU A 227 12.08 4.19 15.09
N VAL A 228 12.48 5.44 15.37
CA VAL A 228 13.25 5.78 16.57
C VAL A 228 12.52 5.41 17.86
N ARG A 229 11.19 5.64 17.90
CA ARG A 229 10.37 5.27 19.07
C ARG A 229 10.21 3.76 19.18
N ILE A 230 9.95 3.07 18.06
CA ILE A 230 9.86 1.61 18.00
C ILE A 230 11.15 0.98 18.51
N ASN A 231 12.31 1.44 18.03
CA ASN A 231 13.62 0.94 18.45
C ASN A 231 13.84 1.13 19.95
N LYS A 232 13.51 2.31 20.49
CA LYS A 232 13.61 2.54 21.95
C LYS A 232 12.74 1.59 22.76
N ILE A 233 11.52 1.30 22.30
CA ILE A 233 10.62 0.35 22.96
C ILE A 233 11.19 -1.07 22.86
N ALA A 234 11.73 -1.44 21.70
CA ALA A 234 12.37 -2.72 21.49
C ALA A 234 13.60 -2.91 22.40
N ASP A 235 14.45 -1.90 22.53
CA ASP A 235 15.61 -1.89 23.42
C ASP A 235 15.21 -2.06 24.88
N VAL A 236 14.22 -1.27 25.35
CA VAL A 236 13.71 -1.39 26.72
C VAL A 236 13.07 -2.76 26.95
N SER A 237 12.30 -3.27 25.99
CA SER A 237 11.68 -4.60 26.10
C SER A 237 12.72 -5.71 26.14
N ALA A 238 13.76 -5.62 25.33
CA ALA A 238 14.90 -6.56 25.34
C ALA A 238 15.64 -6.51 26.68
N ASP A 239 15.88 -5.31 27.21
CA ASP A 239 16.52 -5.13 28.52
C ASP A 239 15.70 -5.72 29.67
N VAL A 240 14.38 -5.48 29.67
CA VAL A 240 13.45 -6.06 30.66
C VAL A 240 13.46 -7.59 30.57
N HIS A 241 13.42 -8.13 29.35
CA HIS A 241 13.47 -9.58 29.15
C HIS A 241 14.81 -10.17 29.59
N ALA A 242 15.92 -9.54 29.26
CA ALA A 242 17.26 -9.94 29.69
C ALA A 242 17.40 -9.90 31.21
N ALA A 243 16.92 -8.84 31.86
CA ALA A 243 16.90 -8.72 33.32
C ALA A 243 16.10 -9.84 33.96
N THR A 244 14.89 -10.09 33.46
CA THR A 244 14.01 -11.16 33.96
C THR A 244 14.65 -12.54 33.81
N THR A 245 15.28 -12.81 32.65
CA THR A 245 15.97 -14.09 32.40
C THR A 245 17.20 -14.27 33.29
N ALA A 246 17.91 -13.18 33.60
CA ALA A 246 19.05 -13.17 34.49
C ALA A 246 18.66 -13.18 35.99
N GLY A 247 17.37 -13.08 36.33
CA GLY A 247 16.89 -13.01 37.71
C GLY A 247 17.24 -11.71 38.43
N VAL A 248 17.46 -10.61 37.68
CA VAL A 248 17.74 -9.27 38.22
C VAL A 248 16.59 -8.33 37.84
N SER A 249 16.44 -7.25 38.62
CA SER A 249 15.46 -6.22 38.23
C SER A 249 15.97 -5.35 37.10
N TYR A 250 15.06 -4.75 36.32
CA TYR A 250 15.42 -3.78 35.26
C TYR A 250 16.26 -2.61 35.80
N ARG A 251 15.99 -2.18 37.03
CA ARG A 251 16.75 -1.12 37.71
C ARG A 251 18.22 -1.53 37.95
N GLU A 252 18.43 -2.74 38.40
CA GLU A 252 19.78 -3.29 38.61
C GLU A 252 20.53 -3.43 37.29
N LEU A 253 19.86 -3.89 36.21
CA LEU A 253 20.46 -3.96 34.88
C LEU A 253 20.90 -2.57 34.39
N GLN A 254 20.07 -1.54 34.56
CA GLN A 254 20.40 -0.17 34.19
C GLN A 254 21.57 0.40 35.01
N GLN A 255 21.63 0.08 36.28
CA GLN A 255 22.78 0.47 37.13
C GLN A 255 24.08 -0.20 36.68
N LEU A 256 24.03 -1.48 36.33
CA LEU A 256 25.18 -2.22 35.79
C LEU A 256 25.67 -1.64 34.46
N LYS A 257 24.71 -1.30 33.54
CA LYS A 257 25.05 -0.64 32.28
C LYS A 257 25.71 0.73 32.50
N ALA A 258 25.14 1.56 33.37
CA ALA A 258 25.69 2.87 33.68
C ALA A 258 27.10 2.78 34.30
N LEU A 259 27.35 1.79 35.14
CA LEU A 259 28.68 1.52 35.70
C LEU A 259 29.67 1.05 34.61
N GLY A 260 29.21 0.20 33.68
CA GLY A 260 30.00 -0.25 32.55
C GLY A 260 30.39 0.89 31.60
N ASP A 261 29.46 1.78 31.31
CA ASP A 261 29.68 2.94 30.43
C ASP A 261 30.57 3.99 31.11
N ALA A 262 30.42 4.18 32.42
CA ALA A 262 31.33 5.03 33.20
C ALA A 262 32.77 4.49 33.24
N ALA A 263 32.92 3.15 33.24
CA ALA A 263 34.24 2.51 33.23
C ALA A 263 34.94 2.58 31.86
N LYS A 264 34.17 2.73 30.75
CA LYS A 264 34.72 2.90 29.39
C LYS A 264 35.19 4.31 29.07
N ASN A 265 34.75 5.31 29.83
CA ASN A 265 35.21 6.70 29.66
C ASN A 265 36.63 6.87 30.19
N GLU A 266 37.60 6.99 29.30
CA GLU A 266 39.03 7.17 29.59
C GLU A 266 39.40 8.47 30.35
N SER A 267 38.44 9.37 30.55
CA SER A 267 38.64 10.60 31.32
C SER A 267 38.55 10.31 32.81
N GLY A 268 39.68 10.15 33.47
CA GLY A 268 39.93 9.84 34.87
C GLY A 268 39.06 10.40 36.01
N ALA A 269 37.91 11.01 35.70
CA ALA A 269 36.92 11.45 36.68
C ALA A 269 36.08 10.29 37.25
N ALA A 270 35.91 9.19 36.50
CA ALA A 270 35.10 8.04 36.94
C ALA A 270 35.75 7.24 38.08
N GLY A 271 37.08 7.14 38.09
CA GLY A 271 37.82 6.48 39.18
C GLY A 271 37.71 7.22 40.54
N MET A 272 37.56 8.54 40.49
CA MET A 272 37.41 9.37 41.68
C MET A 272 35.98 9.35 42.25
N PHE A 273 34.96 9.19 41.39
CA PHE A 273 33.55 9.09 41.80
C PHE A 273 33.19 7.73 42.39
N ILE A 274 33.81 6.64 41.92
CA ILE A 274 33.61 5.30 42.45
C ILE A 274 34.24 5.14 43.84
N GLY A 275 35.34 5.85 44.10
CA GLY A 275 36.03 5.80 45.40
C GLY A 275 35.35 6.59 46.52
N MET A 276 34.67 7.71 46.22
CA MET A 276 34.10 8.60 47.23
C MET A 276 32.57 8.75 47.25
N GLY A 277 31.87 8.50 46.15
CA GLY A 277 30.44 8.79 46.06
C GLY A 277 29.54 7.55 46.05
N ALA A 278 29.95 6.49 45.37
CA ALA A 278 29.14 5.29 45.23
C ALA A 278 28.98 4.50 46.54
N GLY A 279 29.94 4.54 47.40
CA GLY A 279 29.86 3.92 48.73
C GLY A 279 28.82 4.57 49.65
N ASN A 280 28.65 5.89 49.57
CA ASN A 280 27.70 6.63 50.42
C ASN A 280 26.27 6.67 49.84
N VAL A 281 26.14 6.71 48.52
CA VAL A 281 24.82 6.68 47.88
C VAL A 281 24.21 5.27 47.91
N LEU A 282 25.02 4.22 47.78
CA LEU A 282 24.59 2.85 48.01
C LEU A 282 24.17 2.59 49.47
N ALA A 283 24.96 3.14 50.43
CA ALA A 283 24.64 3.01 51.85
C ALA A 283 23.37 3.78 52.25
N SER A 284 23.08 4.93 51.65
CA SER A 284 21.87 5.71 51.96
C SER A 284 20.60 5.18 51.29
N THR A 285 20.67 4.47 50.15
CA THR A 285 19.54 3.80 49.52
C THR A 285 19.27 2.43 50.11
N MET A 286 20.21 1.84 50.88
CA MET A 286 20.01 0.57 51.59
C MET A 286 19.43 0.72 53.01
N ASN A 287 19.17 1.94 53.46
CA ASN A 287 18.66 2.19 54.83
C ASN A 287 17.16 2.42 54.95
N GLU A 288 16.38 2.03 53.95
CA GLU A 288 14.92 1.85 54.18
C GLU A 288 14.66 0.40 54.62
N PRO A 289 13.86 0.19 55.67
CA PRO A 289 13.67 -1.13 56.23
C PRO A 289 12.77 -1.99 55.33
N PHE A 290 13.38 -2.83 54.51
CA PHE A 290 12.72 -3.89 53.79
C PHE A 290 12.53 -5.06 54.74
N THR A 291 11.33 -5.16 55.33
CA THR A 291 10.90 -6.35 56.06
C THR A 291 10.57 -7.48 55.09
N GLN A 292 11.38 -8.53 55.21
CA GLN A 292 11.13 -9.94 54.86
C GLN A 292 10.98 -10.37 53.41
N SER A 293 12.06 -10.91 52.87
CA SER A 293 12.16 -12.35 52.57
C SER A 293 13.63 -12.71 52.33
N THR A 294 14.23 -13.28 53.33
CA THR A 294 15.54 -13.89 53.31
C THR A 294 15.49 -15.23 52.58
N GLU A 295 16.23 -15.35 51.50
CA GLU A 295 17.13 -16.48 51.27
C GLU A 295 17.92 -16.28 49.94
N ASN A 296 19.24 -16.24 50.07
CA ASN A 296 20.23 -16.31 49.00
C ASN A 296 20.49 -15.06 48.12
N SER A 297 20.82 -13.93 48.71
CA SER A 297 21.58 -12.88 47.98
C SER A 297 23.04 -12.88 48.40
N LYS A 298 23.87 -13.65 47.71
CA LYS A 298 25.31 -13.37 47.71
C LYS A 298 25.51 -11.98 47.15
N ASP A 299 26.18 -11.11 47.92
CA ASP A 299 26.49 -9.73 47.59
C ASP A 299 27.08 -9.62 46.16
N LEU A 300 26.59 -8.69 45.33
CA LEU A 300 27.06 -8.43 43.96
C LEU A 300 28.55 -8.24 43.86
N GLY A 301 29.18 -7.63 44.91
CA GLY A 301 30.61 -7.50 45.02
C GLY A 301 31.35 -8.82 45.18
N THR A 302 30.73 -9.79 45.83
CA THR A 302 31.28 -11.15 46.01
C THR A 302 31.19 -11.93 44.69
N ARG A 303 30.08 -11.83 43.94
CA ARG A 303 29.93 -12.45 42.60
C ARG A 303 30.89 -11.86 41.56
N LEU A 304 31.12 -10.56 41.57
CA LEU A 304 32.11 -9.92 40.69
C LEU A 304 33.55 -10.34 41.05
N ARG A 305 33.85 -10.56 42.33
CA ARG A 305 35.14 -11.08 42.74
C ARG A 305 35.34 -12.55 42.36
N GLU A 306 34.30 -13.36 42.49
CA GLU A 306 34.29 -14.75 42.03
C GLU A 306 34.45 -14.85 40.49
N LEU A 307 33.78 -14.01 39.71
CA LEU A 307 33.94 -13.93 38.25
C LEU A 307 35.34 -13.49 37.85
N LYS A 308 35.92 -12.54 38.58
CA LYS A 308 37.28 -12.05 38.33
C LYS A 308 38.34 -13.09 38.74
N SER A 309 38.07 -13.93 39.74
CA SER A 309 38.94 -15.04 40.11
C SER A 309 38.88 -16.15 39.07
N PHE A 310 37.71 -16.49 38.56
CA PHE A 310 37.53 -17.50 37.51
C PHE A 310 38.19 -17.09 36.18
N HIS A 311 38.18 -15.80 35.85
CA HIS A 311 38.92 -15.26 34.69
C HIS A 311 40.45 -15.38 34.91
N LYS A 312 40.95 -15.07 36.11
CA LYS A 312 42.35 -15.14 36.44
C LYS A 312 42.90 -16.57 36.53
N GLU A 313 42.00 -17.54 36.82
CA GLU A 313 42.29 -18.97 36.86
C GLU A 313 42.09 -19.67 35.51
N GLY A 314 41.77 -18.89 34.44
CA GLY A 314 41.60 -19.42 33.08
C GLY A 314 40.38 -20.30 32.86
N LEU A 315 39.43 -20.29 33.79
CA LEU A 315 38.20 -21.05 33.74
C LEU A 315 37.12 -20.41 32.85
N ILE A 316 37.30 -19.13 32.48
CA ILE A 316 36.42 -18.37 31.62
C ILE A 316 37.28 -17.64 30.60
N SER A 317 36.98 -17.77 29.29
CA SER A 317 37.65 -17.08 28.20
C SER A 317 37.24 -15.60 28.16
N ASP A 318 38.09 -14.74 27.56
CA ASP A 318 37.83 -13.28 27.42
C ASP A 318 36.49 -13.00 26.74
N GLU A 319 36.13 -13.73 25.70
CA GLU A 319 34.82 -13.61 25.00
C GLU A 319 33.63 -13.90 25.93
N ARG A 320 33.72 -14.87 26.81
CA ARG A 320 32.65 -15.27 27.73
C ARG A 320 32.56 -14.37 28.96
N SER A 321 33.64 -13.63 29.28
CA SER A 321 33.64 -12.63 30.34
C SER A 321 33.03 -11.30 29.86
N GLU A 322 33.10 -11.01 28.56
CA GLU A 322 32.44 -9.87 27.93
C GLU A 322 30.95 -10.10 27.67
N GLU A 323 30.54 -11.30 27.34
CA GLU A 323 29.10 -11.66 27.20
C GLU A 323 28.33 -11.68 28.54
N ARG A 324 29.02 -11.79 29.66
CA ARG A 324 28.43 -11.78 31.02
C ARG A 324 28.76 -10.50 31.84
N ARG A 325 29.38 -9.52 31.22
CA ARG A 325 29.54 -8.16 31.76
C ARG A 325 28.41 -7.27 31.24
#